data_49367ac28927878bbf8861cd5a491ea6
#
_entry.id   49367ac28927878bbf8861cd5a491ea6
#
_cell.length_a   1.000
_cell.length_b   1.000
_cell.length_c   1.000
_cell.angle_alpha   90.00
_cell.angle_beta   90.00
_cell.angle_gamma   90.00
#
_symmetry.space_group_name_H-M   'P 1'
#
loop_
_entity.id
_entity.type
_entity.pdbx_description
1 polymer ?
#
loop_
_entity_poly.entity_id
_entity_poly.type
_entity_poly.pdbx_seq_one_letter_code
_entity_poly.pdbx_strand_id
1 'polypeptide(L)'
;FTPEEREKIKGQVVELVRLSGRETLRQLEAKTGATRYLMSVLARELVASGDLYNSGYGLFPSEQARKDWIKARKKMSKAAVKKKSDPDLVYSLPDGEIRRYDRRLNIICRECRKSEAMQRVLAFYQGNFQEVAQ
;
A
#
# COMPACT_ATOMS: atom_id res chain seq x y z
N PHE A 1 7.67 -32.50 19.16
CA PHE A 1 7.88 -31.42 20.12
C PHE A 1 7.18 -31.72 21.43
N THR A 2 7.92 -31.66 22.53
CA THR A 2 7.39 -31.85 23.89
C THR A 2 6.55 -30.64 24.32
N PRO A 3 5.65 -30.79 25.31
CA PRO A 3 4.88 -29.64 25.84
C PRO A 3 5.74 -28.51 26.35
N GLU A 4 6.91 -28.82 26.92
CA GLU A 4 7.87 -27.83 27.42
C GLU A 4 8.52 -27.05 26.30
N GLU A 5 8.86 -27.70 25.18
CA GLU A 5 9.38 -27.05 23.98
C GLU A 5 8.35 -26.13 23.34
N ARG A 6 7.07 -26.54 23.34
CA ARG A 6 5.99 -25.70 22.83
C ARG A 6 5.83 -24.41 23.65
N GLU A 7 5.92 -24.50 24.96
CA GLU A 7 5.86 -23.31 25.83
C GLU A 7 7.04 -22.39 25.65
N LYS A 8 8.23 -22.94 25.48
CA LYS A 8 9.43 -22.21 25.15
C LYS A 8 9.29 -21.45 23.83
N ILE A 9 8.79 -22.11 22.80
CA ILE A 9 8.55 -21.50 21.49
C ILE A 9 7.47 -20.43 21.59
N LYS A 10 6.40 -20.62 22.34
CA LYS A 10 5.38 -19.59 22.59
C LYS A 10 6.00 -18.32 23.20
N GLY A 11 6.83 -18.47 24.22
CA GLY A 11 7.55 -17.36 24.83
C GLY A 11 8.43 -16.61 23.84
N GLN A 12 9.19 -17.32 23.04
CA GLN A 12 10.03 -16.73 21.99
C GLN A 12 9.21 -16.01 20.93
N VAL A 13 8.09 -16.56 20.52
CA VAL A 13 7.19 -15.93 19.54
C VAL A 13 6.62 -14.61 20.08
N VAL A 14 6.17 -14.60 21.33
CA VAL A 14 5.65 -13.38 21.98
C VAL A 14 6.73 -12.30 22.06
N GLU A 15 7.95 -12.66 22.49
CA GLU A 15 9.07 -11.72 22.54
C GLU A 15 9.43 -11.17 21.16
N LEU A 16 9.56 -12.02 20.16
CA LEU A 16 9.89 -11.60 18.80
C LEU A 16 8.83 -10.66 18.22
N VAL A 17 7.55 -10.95 18.44
CA VAL A 17 6.45 -10.09 17.98
C VAL A 17 6.46 -8.75 18.71
N ARG A 18 6.73 -8.73 20.00
CA ARG A 18 6.82 -7.48 20.78
C ARG A 18 8.01 -6.62 20.37
N LEU A 19 9.15 -7.23 20.06
CA LEU A 19 10.36 -6.52 19.64
C LEU A 19 10.21 -5.92 18.23
N SER A 20 9.69 -6.69 17.30
CA SER A 20 9.55 -6.25 15.89
C SER A 20 8.25 -5.52 15.58
N GLY A 21 7.26 -5.61 16.47
CA GLY A 21 5.94 -5.03 16.29
C GLY A 21 5.04 -5.73 15.27
N ARG A 22 5.61 -6.54 14.40
CA ARG A 22 4.89 -7.37 13.42
C ARG A 22 5.78 -8.51 12.96
N GLU A 23 5.25 -9.72 13.00
CA GLU A 23 5.90 -10.91 12.45
C GLU A 23 4.91 -11.75 11.66
N THR A 24 5.37 -12.32 10.56
CA THR A 24 4.61 -13.32 9.81
C THR A 24 4.97 -14.73 10.29
N LEU A 25 4.07 -15.70 10.07
CA LEU A 25 4.34 -17.10 10.41
C LEU A 25 5.62 -17.62 9.75
N ARG A 26 5.91 -17.19 8.53
CA ARG A 26 7.13 -17.56 7.79
C ARG A 26 8.40 -17.01 8.45
N GLN A 27 8.34 -15.78 8.95
CA GLN A 27 9.48 -15.17 9.66
C GLN A 27 9.71 -15.85 11.01
N LEU A 28 8.64 -16.17 11.72
CA LEU A 28 8.72 -16.91 12.99
C LEU A 28 9.25 -18.33 12.80
N GLU A 29 8.84 -19.02 11.76
CA GLU A 29 9.38 -20.31 11.37
C GLU A 29 10.90 -20.25 11.13
N ALA A 30 11.36 -19.25 10.38
CA ALA A 30 12.79 -19.06 10.12
C ALA A 30 13.60 -18.72 11.37
N LYS A 31 13.03 -17.96 12.30
CA LYS A 31 13.71 -17.53 13.54
C LYS A 31 13.72 -18.60 14.63
N THR A 32 12.66 -19.35 14.75
CA THR A 32 12.50 -20.38 15.82
C THR A 32 12.86 -21.79 15.40
N GLY A 33 12.92 -22.05 14.09
CA GLY A 33 13.15 -23.38 13.55
C GLY A 33 12.00 -24.37 13.70
N ALA A 34 10.85 -23.91 14.19
CA ALA A 34 9.65 -24.75 14.31
C ALA A 34 8.96 -24.91 12.94
N THR A 35 8.20 -26.00 12.78
CA THR A 35 7.45 -26.23 11.55
C THR A 35 6.30 -25.23 11.40
N ARG A 36 5.94 -24.91 10.17
CA ARG A 36 4.85 -23.96 9.86
C ARG A 36 3.51 -24.40 10.48
N TYR A 37 3.26 -25.69 10.50
CA TYR A 37 2.06 -26.24 11.14
C TYR A 37 2.04 -25.95 12.64
N LEU A 38 3.13 -26.24 13.34
CA LEU A 38 3.28 -25.96 14.76
C LEU A 38 3.14 -24.46 15.05
N MET A 39 3.78 -23.61 14.25
CA MET A 39 3.62 -22.17 14.36
C MET A 39 2.18 -21.71 14.22
N SER A 40 1.45 -22.26 13.26
CA SER A 40 0.03 -21.94 13.07
C SER A 40 -0.81 -22.31 14.29
N VAL A 41 -0.57 -23.49 14.86
CA VAL A 41 -1.28 -23.94 16.07
C VAL A 41 -0.94 -23.04 17.27
N LEU A 42 0.33 -22.79 17.51
CA LEU A 42 0.79 -21.94 18.62
C LEU A 42 0.29 -20.50 18.48
N ALA A 43 0.29 -19.95 17.27
CA ALA A 43 -0.25 -18.63 17.01
C ALA A 43 -1.75 -18.54 17.33
N ARG A 44 -2.53 -19.56 16.98
CA ARG A 44 -3.97 -19.62 17.36
C ARG A 44 -4.17 -19.67 18.86
N GLU A 45 -3.37 -20.46 19.56
CA GLU A 45 -3.43 -20.55 21.04
C GLU A 45 -3.07 -19.20 21.69
N LEU A 46 -2.04 -18.52 21.22
CA LEU A 46 -1.62 -17.21 21.72
C LEU A 46 -2.66 -16.13 21.43
N VAL A 47 -3.32 -16.18 20.29
CA VAL A 47 -4.43 -15.28 19.96
C VAL A 47 -5.64 -15.54 20.85
N ALA A 48 -5.95 -16.81 21.11
CA ALA A 48 -7.04 -17.21 22.01
C ALA A 48 -6.78 -16.77 23.46
N SER A 49 -5.53 -16.80 23.92
CA SER A 49 -5.13 -16.30 25.25
C SER A 49 -5.08 -14.78 25.36
N GLY A 50 -5.11 -14.06 24.24
CA GLY A 50 -5.06 -12.60 24.18
C GLY A 50 -3.65 -11.99 24.17
N ASP A 51 -2.60 -12.80 24.10
CA ASP A 51 -1.21 -12.32 24.10
C ASP A 51 -0.82 -11.71 22.75
N LEU A 52 -1.41 -12.20 21.66
CA LEU A 52 -1.16 -11.72 20.31
C LEU A 52 -2.47 -11.42 19.58
N TYR A 53 -2.38 -10.57 18.57
CA TYR A 53 -3.46 -10.24 17.66
C TYR A 53 -3.15 -10.73 16.25
N ASN A 54 -4.00 -11.57 15.69
CA ASN A 54 -3.86 -12.07 14.33
C ASN A 54 -4.60 -11.18 13.33
N SER A 55 -3.91 -10.83 12.27
CA SER A 55 -4.45 -10.05 11.16
C SER A 55 -4.01 -10.67 9.84
N GLY A 56 -4.71 -10.38 8.76
CA GLY A 56 -4.27 -10.77 7.41
C GLY A 56 -2.86 -10.29 7.03
N TYR A 57 -2.32 -9.32 7.75
CA TYR A 57 -0.97 -8.79 7.57
C TYR A 57 0.11 -9.45 8.44
N GLY A 58 -0.26 -10.36 9.32
CA GLY A 58 0.65 -11.04 10.23
C GLY A 58 0.19 -11.00 11.68
N LEU A 59 1.10 -11.31 12.61
CA LEU A 59 0.87 -11.27 14.05
C LEU A 59 1.35 -9.95 14.64
N PHE A 60 0.52 -9.33 15.45
CA PHE A 60 0.78 -8.08 16.16
C PHE A 60 0.69 -8.29 17.66
N PRO A 61 1.41 -7.51 18.49
CA PRO A 61 1.32 -7.61 19.93
C PRO A 61 -0.02 -7.12 20.47
N SER A 62 -0.72 -6.25 19.75
CA SER A 62 -2.05 -5.74 20.12
C SER A 62 -2.81 -5.21 18.89
N GLU A 63 -4.10 -4.99 19.04
CA GLU A 63 -4.93 -4.37 18.00
C GLU A 63 -4.47 -2.93 17.69
N GLN A 64 -4.04 -2.20 18.70
CA GLN A 64 -3.52 -0.84 18.52
C GLN A 64 -2.25 -0.84 17.68
N ALA A 65 -1.34 -1.77 17.90
CA ALA A 65 -0.12 -1.93 17.09
C ALA A 65 -0.45 -2.20 15.61
N ARG A 66 -1.48 -3.00 15.35
CA ARG A 66 -1.98 -3.21 14.00
C ARG A 66 -2.49 -1.92 13.35
N LYS A 67 -3.31 -1.17 14.06
CA LYS A 67 -3.85 0.11 13.56
C LYS A 67 -2.74 1.11 13.27
N ASP A 68 -1.76 1.22 14.13
CA ASP A 68 -0.60 2.10 13.97
C ASP A 68 0.27 1.68 12.77
N TRP A 69 0.49 0.39 12.59
CA TRP A 69 1.21 -0.13 11.44
C TRP A 69 0.50 0.18 10.12
N ILE A 70 -0.83 0.00 10.06
CA ILE A 70 -1.64 0.33 8.87
C ILE A 70 -1.58 1.84 8.57
N LYS A 71 -1.67 2.69 9.59
CA LYS A 71 -1.54 4.15 9.44
C LYS A 71 -0.17 4.54 8.90
N ALA A 72 0.89 3.97 9.46
CA ALA A 72 2.26 4.21 9.01
C ALA A 72 2.45 3.79 7.54
N ARG A 73 1.95 2.62 7.16
CA ARG A 73 2.00 2.13 5.77
C ARG A 73 1.25 3.05 4.81
N LYS A 74 0.06 3.52 5.16
CA LYS A 74 -0.70 4.48 4.36
C LYS A 74 0.02 5.81 4.22
N LYS A 75 0.68 6.26 5.29
CA LYS A 75 1.48 7.50 5.27
C LYS A 75 2.68 7.36 4.33
N MET A 76 3.38 6.25 4.37
CA MET A 76 4.51 5.98 3.48
C MET A 76 4.07 5.90 2.00
N SER A 77 2.96 5.23 1.70
CA SER A 77 2.45 5.14 0.34
C SER A 77 2.01 6.51 -0.20
N LYS A 78 1.39 7.34 0.63
CA LYS A 78 1.02 8.72 0.27
C LYS A 78 2.25 9.60 0.05
N ALA A 79 3.30 9.44 0.86
CA ALA A 79 4.55 10.19 0.70
C ALA A 79 5.29 9.80 -0.59
N ALA A 80 5.26 8.53 -0.97
CA ALA A 80 5.84 8.07 -2.23
C ALA A 80 5.10 8.64 -3.47
N VAL A 81 3.80 8.85 -3.37
CA VAL A 81 2.98 9.44 -4.45
C VAL A 81 3.18 10.97 -4.55
N LYS A 82 3.64 11.60 -3.48
CA LYS A 82 3.89 13.05 -3.41
C LYS A 82 5.30 13.46 -3.89
N LYS A 83 5.98 12.68 -4.70
CA LYS A 83 7.08 13.23 -5.50
C LYS A 83 6.47 14.29 -6.41
N LYS A 84 6.58 15.56 -5.97
CA LYS A 84 6.22 16.70 -6.79
C LYS A 84 6.94 16.53 -8.10
N SER A 85 6.20 16.41 -9.19
CA SER A 85 6.79 16.63 -10.50
C SER A 85 7.38 18.03 -10.46
N ASP A 86 8.69 18.12 -10.63
CA ASP A 86 9.37 19.39 -10.73
C ASP A 86 8.69 20.18 -11.87
N PRO A 87 8.13 21.37 -11.63
CA PRO A 87 7.47 22.14 -12.66
C PRO A 87 8.41 22.55 -13.78
N ASP A 88 9.73 22.58 -13.52
CA ASP A 88 10.77 22.88 -14.51
C ASP A 88 11.23 21.64 -15.29
N LEU A 89 10.81 20.45 -14.91
CA LEU A 89 10.94 19.24 -15.72
C LEU A 89 10.01 19.35 -16.94
N VAL A 90 10.40 20.20 -17.85
CA VAL A 90 9.85 20.24 -19.20
C VAL A 90 10.14 18.88 -19.83
N TYR A 91 9.25 18.04 -19.78
CA TYR A 91 8.87 16.87 -20.57
C TYR A 91 9.84 16.36 -21.66
N SER A 92 11.11 16.77 -21.65
CA SER A 92 12.17 16.24 -22.47
C SER A 92 12.79 15.04 -21.76
N LEU A 93 12.42 13.86 -22.18
CA LEU A 93 13.13 12.65 -21.83
C LEU A 93 14.47 12.60 -22.58
N PRO A 94 15.52 11.96 -21.99
CA PRO A 94 16.74 11.67 -22.73
C PRO A 94 16.44 10.95 -24.03
N ASP A 95 17.26 11.19 -25.06
CA ASP A 95 17.10 10.56 -26.36
C ASP A 95 16.99 9.03 -26.23
N GLY A 96 15.94 8.46 -26.79
CA GLY A 96 15.67 7.03 -26.78
C GLY A 96 14.79 6.55 -25.64
N GLU A 97 14.41 7.36 -24.68
CA GLU A 97 13.44 6.99 -23.65
C GLU A 97 12.01 7.37 -24.07
N ILE A 98 11.09 6.42 -23.89
CA ILE A 98 9.67 6.63 -24.16
C ILE A 98 8.95 6.76 -22.83
N ARG A 99 8.30 7.89 -22.62
CA ARG A 99 7.47 8.11 -21.44
C ARG A 99 6.21 7.28 -21.52
N ARG A 100 5.95 6.50 -20.48
CA ARG A 100 4.65 5.82 -20.36
C ARG A 100 3.54 6.84 -20.22
N TYR A 101 2.50 6.70 -21.02
CA TYR A 101 1.31 7.52 -20.92
C TYR A 101 0.59 7.28 -19.58
N ASP A 102 0.46 8.34 -18.79
CA ASP A 102 -0.40 8.34 -17.61
C ASP A 102 -1.47 9.41 -17.78
N ARG A 103 -2.72 8.98 -17.87
CA ARG A 103 -3.87 9.87 -18.01
C ARG A 103 -3.96 10.91 -16.89
N ARG A 104 -3.52 10.56 -15.67
CA ARG A 104 -3.56 11.46 -14.51
C ARG A 104 -2.56 12.60 -14.60
N LEU A 105 -1.44 12.35 -15.26
CA LEU A 105 -0.34 13.29 -15.43
C LEU A 105 -0.38 13.98 -16.81
N ASN A 106 -1.41 13.78 -17.58
CA ASN A 106 -1.53 14.40 -18.89
C ASN A 106 -1.94 15.87 -18.78
N ILE A 107 -0.94 16.71 -18.59
CA ILE A 107 -1.10 18.17 -18.49
C ILE A 107 -1.53 18.76 -19.84
N ILE A 108 -1.04 18.22 -20.95
CA ILE A 108 -1.38 18.67 -22.30
C ILE A 108 -2.88 18.57 -22.56
N CYS A 109 -3.52 17.45 -22.14
CA CYS A 109 -4.98 17.32 -22.26
C CYS A 109 -5.74 18.30 -21.38
N ARG A 110 -5.24 18.64 -20.20
CA ARG A 110 -5.88 19.62 -19.31
C ARG A 110 -5.77 21.04 -19.86
N GLU A 111 -4.60 21.42 -20.30
CA GLU A 111 -4.37 22.75 -20.91
C GLU A 111 -5.10 22.87 -22.22
N CYS A 112 -5.09 21.85 -23.04
CA CYS A 112 -5.83 21.83 -24.30
C CYS A 112 -7.34 21.97 -24.08
N ARG A 113 -7.91 21.32 -23.07
CA ARG A 113 -9.33 21.48 -22.70
C ARG A 113 -9.67 22.88 -22.19
N LYS A 114 -8.73 23.52 -21.50
CA LYS A 114 -8.90 24.89 -20.97
C LYS A 114 -8.49 25.97 -21.95
N SER A 115 -7.86 25.62 -23.08
CA SER A 115 -7.49 26.61 -24.10
C SER A 115 -8.72 27.25 -24.73
N GLU A 116 -8.60 28.52 -25.10
CA GLU A 116 -9.70 29.24 -25.78
C GLU A 116 -10.12 28.56 -27.06
N ALA A 117 -9.18 28.05 -27.84
CA ALA A 117 -9.47 27.32 -29.08
C ALA A 117 -10.34 26.09 -28.82
N MET A 118 -10.03 25.30 -27.78
CA MET A 118 -10.82 24.14 -27.43
C MET A 118 -12.18 24.53 -26.84
N GLN A 119 -12.27 25.59 -26.06
CA GLN A 119 -13.54 26.10 -25.56
C GLN A 119 -14.46 26.56 -26.69
N ARG A 120 -13.93 27.18 -27.72
CA ARG A 120 -14.68 27.53 -28.94
C ARG A 120 -15.19 26.29 -29.67
N VAL A 121 -14.34 25.27 -29.82
CA VAL A 121 -14.73 24.00 -30.44
C VAL A 121 -15.80 23.30 -29.65
N LEU A 122 -15.67 23.20 -28.32
CA LEU A 122 -16.66 22.60 -27.45
C LEU A 122 -18.00 23.37 -27.46
N ALA A 123 -17.96 24.69 -27.46
CA ALA A 123 -19.15 25.53 -27.58
C ALA A 123 -19.86 25.32 -28.93
N PHE A 124 -19.12 25.18 -30.00
CA PHE A 124 -19.67 24.84 -31.31
C PHE A 124 -20.42 23.52 -31.31
N TYR A 125 -19.82 22.46 -30.75
CA TYR A 125 -20.47 21.15 -30.65
C TYR A 125 -21.65 21.11 -29.69
N GLN A 126 -21.65 21.91 -28.63
CA GLN A 126 -22.72 21.93 -27.64
C GLN A 126 -23.86 22.86 -27.99
N GLY A 127 -23.56 24.01 -28.63
CA GLY A 127 -24.53 25.08 -28.81
C GLY A 127 -25.02 25.27 -30.24
N ASN A 128 -24.24 24.94 -31.24
CA ASN A 128 -24.52 25.34 -32.62
C ASN A 128 -25.15 24.23 -33.47
N PHE A 129 -25.40 23.08 -32.92
CA PHE A 129 -26.12 22.03 -33.65
C PHE A 129 -27.49 22.48 -34.09
N GLN A 130 -28.13 23.36 -33.31
CA GLN A 130 -29.42 23.95 -33.63
C GLN A 130 -29.33 25.05 -34.68
N GLU A 131 -28.27 25.85 -34.69
CA GLU A 131 -28.07 26.89 -35.72
C GLU A 131 -27.71 26.32 -37.08
N VAL A 132 -26.94 25.24 -37.13
CA VAL A 132 -26.58 24.57 -38.37
C VAL A 132 -27.76 23.82 -38.99
N ALA A 133 -28.74 23.42 -38.18
CA ALA A 133 -30.00 22.78 -38.63
C ALA A 133 -31.04 23.77 -39.18
N GLN A 134 -30.80 25.05 -39.04
CA GLN A 134 -31.59 26.09 -39.68
C GLN A 134 -31.02 26.42 -41.06
#